data_5b5abb3a67dc0023a38097d1510b7a20
#
_entry.id   5b5abb3a67dc0023a38097d1510b7a20
#
_cell.length_a   1.000
_cell.length_b   1.000
_cell.length_c   1.000
_cell.angle_alpha   90.00
_cell.angle_beta   90.00
_cell.angle_gamma   90.00
#
_symmetry.space_group_name_H-M   'P 1'
#
loop_
_entity.id
_entity.type
_entity.pdbx_description
1 polymer ?
#
loop_
_entity_poly.entity_id
_entity_poly.type
_entity_poly.pdbx_seq_one_letter_code
_entity_poly.pdbx_strand_id
1 'polypeptide(L)'
;MALKYQGIFVRAARDCAVVNGQMVMRVGVQGRIIVGPAGGAGHLDVPLRIAVVSGPITAPKTVITRLIRIPVTIGANDANVEFTHIEEGLSFPMESSSSDPYVAYIGFDPFGAAAADQAKKPAPAKKPKPSAKPNPNAPTG
;
A
#
# COMPACT_ATOMS: atom_id res chain seq x y z
N MET A 1 14.58 -3.22 -21.16
CA MET A 1 15.10 -2.82 -19.84
C MET A 1 15.14 -4.02 -18.93
N ALA A 2 16.26 -4.26 -18.31
CA ALA A 2 16.40 -5.42 -17.42
C ALA A 2 15.82 -5.10 -16.05
N LEU A 3 15.13 -6.07 -15.47
CA LEU A 3 14.57 -5.95 -14.14
C LEU A 3 15.65 -6.11 -13.09
N LYS A 4 15.61 -5.30 -12.05
CA LYS A 4 16.44 -5.49 -10.87
C LYS A 4 15.80 -6.48 -9.90
N TYR A 5 14.55 -6.26 -9.55
CA TYR A 5 13.85 -7.09 -8.58
C TYR A 5 12.40 -7.21 -8.98
N GLN A 6 11.83 -8.35 -8.67
CA GLN A 6 10.42 -8.61 -8.91
C GLN A 6 9.81 -9.16 -7.63
N GLY A 7 8.69 -8.57 -7.21
CA GLY A 7 7.98 -9.04 -6.04
C GLY A 7 6.81 -9.93 -6.41
N ILE A 8 6.60 -10.98 -5.65
CA ILE A 8 5.42 -11.81 -5.78
C ILE A 8 4.85 -12.09 -4.39
N PHE A 9 3.55 -12.32 -4.34
CA PHE A 9 2.90 -12.76 -3.11
C PHE A 9 2.80 -14.27 -3.12
N VAL A 10 3.20 -14.88 -2.02
CA VAL A 10 3.14 -16.33 -1.86
C VAL A 10 1.87 -16.72 -1.12
N ARG A 11 1.52 -15.95 -0.09
CA ARG A 11 0.41 -16.30 0.78
C ARG A 11 -0.05 -15.05 1.53
N ALA A 12 -1.34 -14.96 1.78
CA ALA A 12 -1.89 -13.92 2.62
C ALA A 12 -3.02 -14.50 3.44
N ALA A 13 -3.21 -13.94 4.62
CA ALA A 13 -4.27 -14.35 5.52
C ALA A 13 -4.71 -13.14 6.32
N ARG A 14 -5.94 -13.18 6.79
CA ARG A 14 -6.45 -12.13 7.66
C ARG A 14 -7.16 -12.74 8.85
N ASP A 15 -7.21 -11.97 9.91
CA ASP A 15 -7.87 -12.32 11.13
C ASP A 15 -8.67 -11.11 11.59
N CYS A 16 -9.93 -11.27 11.87
CA CYS A 16 -10.85 -10.18 12.17
C CYS A 16 -11.53 -10.41 13.50
N ALA A 17 -11.71 -9.33 14.24
CA ALA A 17 -12.46 -9.36 15.47
C ALA A 17 -13.27 -8.08 15.58
N VAL A 18 -14.40 -8.15 16.29
CA VAL A 18 -15.22 -6.97 16.54
C VAL A 18 -15.02 -6.60 17.99
N VAL A 19 -14.56 -5.38 18.23
CA VAL A 19 -14.29 -4.88 19.57
C VAL A 19 -14.96 -3.52 19.71
N ASN A 20 -15.93 -3.41 20.60
CA ASN A 20 -16.63 -2.15 20.88
C ASN A 20 -17.17 -1.47 19.63
N GLY A 21 -17.81 -2.26 18.75
CA GLY A 21 -18.40 -1.72 17.53
C GLY A 21 -17.43 -1.43 16.42
N GLN A 22 -16.16 -1.76 16.61
CA GLN A 22 -15.15 -1.58 15.58
C GLN A 22 -14.66 -2.91 15.07
N MET A 23 -14.39 -2.96 13.78
CA MET A 23 -13.68 -4.09 13.20
C MET A 23 -12.20 -3.88 13.41
N VAL A 24 -11.55 -4.87 14.00
CA VAL A 24 -10.10 -4.89 14.15
C VAL A 24 -9.58 -6.01 13.28
N MET A 25 -8.77 -5.66 12.31
CA MET A 25 -8.29 -6.62 11.33
C MET A 25 -6.78 -6.72 11.40
N ARG A 26 -6.28 -7.93 11.27
CA ARG A 26 -4.86 -8.20 11.17
C ARG A 26 -4.64 -8.92 9.85
N VAL A 27 -3.67 -8.44 9.06
CA VAL A 27 -3.37 -8.99 7.74
C VAL A 27 -1.94 -9.46 7.72
N GLY A 28 -1.75 -10.73 7.43
CA GLY A 28 -0.43 -11.31 7.26
C GLY A 28 -0.14 -11.54 5.79
N VAL A 29 1.06 -11.22 5.38
CA VAL A 29 1.49 -11.34 3.99
C VAL A 29 2.84 -12.03 3.96
N GLN A 30 2.98 -13.04 3.13
CA GLN A 30 4.24 -13.66 2.83
C GLN A 30 4.53 -13.46 1.35
N GLY A 31 5.70 -12.93 1.05
CA GLY A 31 6.08 -12.68 -0.32
C GLY A 31 7.51 -13.06 -0.59
N ARG A 32 7.93 -12.84 -1.81
CA ARG A 32 9.27 -13.19 -2.25
C ARG A 32 9.75 -12.14 -3.23
N ILE A 33 11.00 -11.74 -3.06
CA ILE A 33 11.68 -10.86 -3.99
C ILE A 33 12.57 -11.74 -4.85
N ILE A 34 12.37 -11.68 -6.15
CA ILE A 34 13.19 -12.41 -7.11
C ILE A 34 14.20 -11.44 -7.68
N VAL A 35 15.46 -11.83 -7.65
CA VAL A 35 16.55 -10.99 -8.15
C VAL A 35 16.60 -11.15 -9.66
N GLY A 36 16.43 -10.05 -10.38
CA GLY A 36 16.46 -10.04 -11.83
C GLY A 36 17.88 -9.86 -12.38
N PRO A 37 18.01 -9.86 -13.71
CA PRO A 37 19.33 -9.76 -14.33
C PRO A 37 20.12 -8.51 -13.96
N ALA A 38 19.44 -7.41 -13.68
CA ALA A 38 20.09 -6.16 -13.31
C ALA A 38 20.18 -5.96 -11.81
N GLY A 39 19.73 -6.93 -11.02
CA GLY A 39 19.77 -6.83 -9.57
C GLY A 39 21.02 -7.46 -9.00
N GLY A 40 21.18 -7.30 -7.71
CA GLY A 40 22.30 -7.87 -6.97
C GLY A 40 22.14 -7.62 -5.50
N ALA A 41 23.21 -7.80 -4.76
CA ALA A 41 23.20 -7.59 -3.31
C ALA A 41 22.82 -6.16 -2.98
N GLY A 42 22.13 -5.99 -1.87
CA GLY A 42 21.77 -4.66 -1.39
C GLY A 42 20.58 -4.71 -0.47
N HIS A 43 20.05 -3.52 -0.20
CA HIS A 43 18.88 -3.34 0.64
C HIS A 43 17.75 -2.83 -0.22
N LEU A 44 16.55 -3.33 0.05
CA LEU A 44 15.37 -2.97 -0.68
C LEU A 44 14.24 -2.72 0.30
N ASP A 45 13.53 -1.61 0.14
CA ASP A 45 12.30 -1.37 0.88
C ASP A 45 11.14 -1.74 -0.01
N VAL A 46 10.43 -2.78 0.37
CA VAL A 46 9.29 -3.29 -0.41
C VAL A 46 8.07 -2.44 -0.09
N PRO A 47 7.54 -1.71 -1.07
CA PRO A 47 6.37 -0.86 -0.84
C PRO A 47 5.09 -1.69 -0.92
N LEU A 48 4.51 -1.97 0.21
CA LEU A 48 3.31 -2.78 0.33
C LEU A 48 2.12 -1.89 0.66
N ARG A 49 1.07 -2.00 -0.11
CA ARG A 49 -0.20 -1.31 0.17
C ARG A 49 -1.23 -2.33 0.61
N ILE A 50 -1.89 -2.03 1.72
CA ILE A 50 -3.04 -2.79 2.18
C ILE A 50 -4.22 -1.86 2.16
N ALA A 51 -5.31 -2.26 1.51
CA ALA A 51 -6.53 -1.48 1.47
C ALA A 51 -7.70 -2.37 1.82
N VAL A 52 -8.53 -1.92 2.75
CA VAL A 52 -9.75 -2.63 3.11
C VAL A 52 -10.92 -1.87 2.51
N VAL A 53 -11.73 -2.57 1.76
CA VAL A 53 -12.91 -1.99 1.13
C VAL A 53 -14.15 -2.70 1.62
N SER A 54 -15.26 -1.98 1.62
CA SER A 54 -16.57 -2.53 1.93
C SER A 54 -17.54 -2.15 0.84
N GLY A 55 -18.69 -2.82 0.84
CA GLY A 55 -19.74 -2.53 -0.10
C GLY A 55 -19.77 -3.49 -1.27
N PRO A 56 -20.72 -3.28 -2.18
CA PRO A 56 -20.86 -4.17 -3.31
C PRO A 56 -19.70 -4.03 -4.28
N ILE A 57 -19.46 -5.08 -5.04
CA ILE A 57 -18.35 -5.09 -6.00
C ILE A 57 -18.48 -3.97 -7.02
N THR A 58 -19.71 -3.58 -7.34
CA THR A 58 -19.96 -2.54 -8.32
C THR A 58 -19.68 -1.13 -7.79
N ALA A 59 -19.63 -0.97 -6.46
CA ALA A 59 -19.41 0.34 -5.86
C ALA A 59 -18.64 0.17 -4.53
N PRO A 60 -17.40 -0.31 -4.60
CA PRO A 60 -16.62 -0.52 -3.37
C PRO A 60 -16.23 0.80 -2.74
N LYS A 61 -16.14 0.80 -1.42
CA LYS A 61 -15.74 1.97 -0.65
C LYS A 61 -14.53 1.60 0.19
N THR A 62 -13.46 2.36 0.04
CA THR A 62 -12.26 2.15 0.85
C THR A 62 -12.51 2.66 2.26
N VAL A 63 -12.34 1.78 3.25
CA VAL A 63 -12.52 2.15 4.65
C VAL A 63 -11.21 2.44 5.35
N ILE A 64 -10.12 1.79 4.93
CA ILE A 64 -8.80 2.09 5.48
C ILE A 64 -7.74 1.64 4.47
N THR A 65 -6.65 2.37 4.41
CA THR A 65 -5.53 2.01 3.57
C THR A 65 -4.23 2.31 4.31
N ARG A 66 -3.24 1.48 4.10
CA ARG A 66 -1.92 1.62 4.70
C ARG A 66 -0.85 1.38 3.67
N LEU A 67 0.18 2.22 3.71
CA LEU A 67 1.40 1.99 2.93
C LEU A 67 2.50 1.61 3.89
N ILE A 68 3.12 0.47 3.65
CA ILE A 68 4.12 -0.10 4.52
C ILE A 68 5.38 -0.33 3.71
N ARG A 69 6.52 -0.04 4.28
CA ARG A 69 7.80 -0.37 3.67
C ARG A 69 8.45 -1.49 4.46
N ILE A 70 8.69 -2.61 3.78
CA ILE A 70 9.26 -3.79 4.40
C ILE A 70 10.72 -3.87 3.99
N PRO A 71 11.66 -3.71 4.93
CA PRO A 71 13.08 -3.78 4.58
C PRO A 71 13.47 -5.23 4.28
N VAL A 72 14.15 -5.41 3.16
CA VAL A 72 14.63 -6.72 2.74
C VAL A 72 16.10 -6.57 2.36
N THR A 73 16.92 -7.48 2.84
CA THR A 73 18.34 -7.50 2.51
C THR A 73 18.60 -8.65 1.54
N ILE A 74 19.25 -8.31 0.44
CA ILE A 74 19.60 -9.26 -0.62
C ILE A 74 21.10 -9.56 -0.49
N GLY A 75 21.44 -10.82 -0.32
CA GLY A 75 22.84 -11.21 -0.29
C GLY A 75 23.42 -11.39 -1.68
N ALA A 76 24.74 -11.52 -1.75
CA ALA A 76 25.46 -11.53 -3.02
C ALA A 76 25.07 -12.70 -3.92
N ASN A 77 24.68 -13.82 -3.33
CA ASN A 77 24.36 -15.01 -4.10
C ASN A 77 22.89 -15.40 -4.02
N ASP A 78 22.04 -14.47 -3.56
CA ASP A 78 20.64 -14.77 -3.41
C ASP A 78 19.93 -14.64 -4.77
N ALA A 79 19.23 -15.69 -5.17
CA ALA A 79 18.37 -15.65 -6.33
C ALA A 79 17.01 -15.10 -5.96
N ASN A 80 16.60 -15.32 -4.72
CA ASN A 80 15.34 -14.76 -4.21
C ASN A 80 15.43 -14.68 -2.69
N VAL A 81 14.60 -13.82 -2.11
CA VAL A 81 14.54 -13.61 -0.66
C VAL A 81 13.08 -13.54 -0.25
N GLU A 82 12.70 -14.31 0.75
CA GLU A 82 11.35 -14.26 1.28
C GLU A 82 11.22 -13.16 2.32
N PHE A 83 10.04 -12.59 2.41
CA PHE A 83 9.70 -11.66 3.46
C PHE A 83 8.32 -11.98 4.01
N THR A 84 8.12 -11.64 5.26
CA THR A 84 6.84 -11.82 5.93
C THR A 84 6.52 -10.53 6.68
N HIS A 85 5.28 -10.11 6.62
CA HIS A 85 4.83 -8.93 7.32
C HIS A 85 3.45 -9.17 7.90
N ILE A 86 3.25 -8.74 9.13
CA ILE A 86 1.95 -8.79 9.77
C ILE A 86 1.59 -7.36 10.14
N GLU A 87 0.52 -6.85 9.53
CA GLU A 87 0.02 -5.53 9.84
C GLU A 87 -1.12 -5.68 10.83
N GLU A 88 -0.93 -5.09 12.01
CA GLU A 88 -1.93 -5.12 13.07
C GLU A 88 -2.54 -3.74 13.21
N GLY A 89 -3.68 -3.68 13.87
CA GLY A 89 -4.29 -2.39 14.16
C GLY A 89 -5.02 -1.75 13.00
N LEU A 90 -5.39 -2.53 12.01
CA LEU A 90 -6.30 -2.04 10.97
C LEU A 90 -7.69 -2.02 11.57
N SER A 91 -8.09 -0.85 12.06
CA SER A 91 -9.31 -0.70 12.84
C SER A 91 -10.18 0.36 12.20
N PHE A 92 -11.47 0.06 12.10
CA PHE A 92 -12.44 0.99 11.52
C PHE A 92 -13.82 0.70 12.08
N PRO A 93 -14.70 1.71 12.12
CA PRO A 93 -16.06 1.48 12.61
C PRO A 93 -16.81 0.55 11.67
N MET A 94 -17.52 -0.41 12.27
CA MET A 94 -18.41 -1.25 11.48
C MET A 94 -19.69 -0.50 11.19
N GLU A 95 -20.16 -0.66 9.96
CA GLU A 95 -21.49 -0.17 9.60
C GLU A 95 -22.50 -1.22 9.99
N SER A 96 -23.30 -0.90 10.99
CA SER A 96 -24.21 -1.87 11.57
C SER A 96 -25.32 -2.31 10.62
N SER A 97 -25.61 -1.51 9.60
CA SER A 97 -26.66 -1.83 8.66
C SER A 97 -26.16 -2.58 7.44
N SER A 98 -24.85 -2.77 7.32
CA SER A 98 -24.29 -3.37 6.12
C SER A 98 -24.05 -4.86 6.34
N SER A 99 -24.54 -5.65 5.39
CA SER A 99 -24.19 -7.06 5.33
C SER A 99 -23.12 -7.34 4.29
N ASP A 100 -22.60 -6.29 3.67
CA ASP A 100 -21.59 -6.47 2.66
C ASP A 100 -20.27 -6.89 3.29
N PRO A 101 -19.51 -7.70 2.60
CA PRO A 101 -18.23 -8.18 3.15
C PRO A 101 -17.19 -7.07 3.13
N TYR A 102 -16.23 -7.21 4.02
CA TYR A 102 -15.00 -6.44 3.96
C TYR A 102 -13.95 -7.25 3.23
N VAL A 103 -13.28 -6.62 2.29
CA VAL A 103 -12.24 -7.27 1.50
C VAL A 103 -10.94 -6.52 1.69
N ALA A 104 -9.90 -7.25 2.03
CA ALA A 104 -8.56 -6.67 2.16
C ALA A 104 -7.79 -6.97 0.88
N TYR A 105 -7.34 -5.92 0.23
CA TYR A 105 -6.49 -6.02 -0.94
C TYR A 105 -5.06 -5.73 -0.56
N ILE A 106 -4.13 -6.49 -1.11
CA ILE A 106 -2.72 -6.24 -0.94
C ILE A 106 -2.08 -6.07 -2.31
N GLY A 107 -1.09 -5.19 -2.37
CA GLY A 107 -0.39 -4.95 -3.63
C GLY A 107 0.92 -4.25 -3.39
N PHE A 108 1.81 -4.33 -4.36
CA PHE A 108 3.01 -3.54 -4.36
C PHE A 108 2.70 -2.17 -4.95
N ASP A 109 3.14 -1.12 -4.29
CA ASP A 109 2.78 0.24 -4.67
C ASP A 109 4.00 1.15 -4.69
N PRO A 110 4.88 0.97 -5.66
CA PRO A 110 6.09 1.80 -5.73
C PRO A 110 5.78 3.27 -6.00
N PHE A 111 4.72 3.55 -6.75
CA PHE A 111 4.35 4.93 -7.06
C PHE A 111 3.78 5.64 -5.84
N GLY A 112 2.98 4.94 -5.05
CA GLY A 112 2.47 5.48 -3.80
C GLY A 112 3.57 5.76 -2.80
N ALA A 113 4.57 4.88 -2.74
CA ALA A 113 5.72 5.07 -1.86
C ALA A 113 6.51 6.30 -2.27
N ALA A 114 6.72 6.50 -3.56
CA ALA A 114 7.44 7.67 -4.05
C ALA A 114 6.68 8.96 -3.75
N ALA A 115 5.37 8.93 -3.91
CA ALA A 115 4.54 10.09 -3.59
C ALA A 115 4.58 10.41 -2.10
N ALA A 116 4.56 9.39 -1.25
CA ALA A 116 4.64 9.59 0.18
C ALA A 116 5.98 10.19 0.59
N ASP A 117 7.06 9.77 -0.05
CA ASP A 117 8.37 10.32 0.24
C ASP A 117 8.45 11.80 -0.17
N GLN A 118 7.87 12.14 -1.30
CA GLN A 118 7.85 13.54 -1.73
C GLN A 118 7.03 14.40 -0.76
N ALA A 119 5.94 13.88 -0.27
CA ALA A 119 5.11 14.60 0.68
C ALA A 119 5.82 14.84 2.01
N LYS A 120 6.77 14.00 2.37
CA LYS A 120 7.52 14.17 3.61
C LYS A 120 8.64 15.17 3.50
N LYS A 121 9.05 15.53 2.30
CA LYS A 121 10.12 16.51 2.13
C LYS A 121 9.63 17.88 2.52
N PRO A 122 10.50 18.72 3.11
CA PRO A 122 10.13 20.11 3.36
C PRO A 122 9.77 20.75 2.04
N ALA A 123 8.61 21.32 1.97
CA ALA A 123 8.17 21.94 0.74
C ALA A 123 9.00 23.17 0.47
N PRO A 124 9.60 23.28 -0.68
CA PRO A 124 10.14 24.56 -1.07
C PRO A 124 8.95 25.40 -1.35
N ALA A 125 8.72 26.32 -0.72
CA ALA A 125 7.62 27.14 -0.95
C ALA A 125 6.58 26.40 -1.71
N LYS A 126 6.09 26.05 -1.77
CA LYS A 126 5.22 25.44 -2.50
C LYS A 126 4.47 25.98 -3.40
N LYS A 127 4.46 25.92 -4.00
CA LYS A 127 3.83 26.40 -4.96
C LYS A 127 2.55 25.98 -5.08
N PRO A 128 1.89 26.58 -5.13
CA PRO A 128 0.57 26.26 -5.12
C PRO A 128 0.18 25.57 -6.35
N LYS A 129 -0.04 25.18 -6.51
CA LYS A 129 -0.43 24.69 -7.46
C LYS A 129 -1.33 25.21 -8.13
N PRO A 130 -1.39 25.31 -8.75
CA PRO A 130 -2.14 26.03 -9.51
C PRO A 130 -3.43 25.68 -9.74
N SER A 131 -3.59 25.66 -9.51
CA SER A 131 -4.40 25.33 -9.76
C SER A 131 -5.11 25.67 -10.35
N ALA A 132 -5.49 25.89 -10.38
CA ALA A 132 -6.05 26.12 -10.90
C ALA A 132 -6.30 26.91 -11.45
N LYS A 133 -6.44 27.27 -11.50
CA LYS A 133 -6.72 27.85 -11.99
C LYS A 133 -7.26 28.22 -12.58
N PRO A 134 -7.59 28.48 -12.75
CA PRO A 134 -8.18 28.73 -13.24
C PRO A 134 -8.44 29.16 -14.05
N ASN A 135 -9.01 29.30 -14.27
CA ASN A 135 -9.28 29.55 -15.02
C ASN A 135 -9.36 30.53 -15.49
N PRO A 136 -9.31 30.82 -15.97
CA PRO A 136 -9.48 31.74 -16.36
C PRO A 136 -10.34 32.11 -17.11
N ASN A 137 -10.81 32.03 -17.22
CA ASN A 137 -11.51 32.03 -17.79
C ASN A 137 -12.19 31.77 -17.38
N ALA A 138 -12.10 31.76 -16.78
CA ALA A 138 -12.37 31.46 -16.45
C ALA A 138 -12.63 32.12 -16.17
N PRO A 139 -13.02 32.41 -16.24
CA PRO A 139 -13.07 32.87 -16.13
C PRO A 139 -12.74 33.39 -15.73
N THR A 140 -12.76 33.74 -15.65
CA THR A 140 -12.27 33.88 -15.55
C THR A 140 -12.09 33.76 -15.25
N GLY A 141 -12.35 33.73 -15.11
CA GLY A 141 -12.12 33.16 -15.08
C GLY A 141 -11.83 32.94 -14.95
#